data_97bc104a34d63d95ab3a4483d9b79886
#
_entry.id   97bc104a34d63d95ab3a4483d9b79886
#
_cell.length_a   1.000
_cell.length_b   1.000
_cell.length_c   1.000
_cell.angle_alpha   90.00
_cell.angle_beta   90.00
_cell.angle_gamma   90.00
#
_symmetry.space_group_name_H-M   'P 1'
#
loop_
_entity.id
_entity.type
_entity.pdbx_description
1 polymer ?
#
loop_
_entity_poly.entity_id
_entity_poly.type
_entity_poly.pdbx_seq_one_letter_code
_entity_poly.pdbx_strand_id
1 'polypeptide(L)'
;MNKENKQRLKDLEIKFKREKYPLIPVDYLALTKFEDKTANGLTKAITSFIKLNGYQAERINTMGVAREKKRTDGKVIGITWTKSTSTKGSADISATIRGRSVKIEVKVGNDIQSPAQKKYQDDIERAGGVYLIAREFDSFVEWFDKYVKQ
;
A
#
# COMPACT_ATOMS: atom_id res chain seq x y z
N MET A 1 -6.08 0.62 14.26
CA MET A 1 -7.15 -0.22 13.62
C MET A 1 -8.08 -0.72 14.70
N ASN A 2 -9.34 -0.32 14.67
CA ASN A 2 -10.37 -0.77 15.60
C ASN A 2 -10.83 -2.22 15.30
N LYS A 3 -11.63 -2.80 16.21
CA LYS A 3 -12.08 -4.20 16.07
C LYS A 3 -12.96 -4.41 14.86
N GLU A 4 -13.84 -3.46 14.55
CA GLU A 4 -14.79 -3.53 13.43
C GLU A 4 -14.06 -3.55 12.09
N ASN A 5 -13.19 -2.59 11.82
CA ASN A 5 -12.42 -2.52 10.58
C ASN A 5 -11.44 -3.69 10.42
N LYS A 6 -10.89 -4.18 11.54
CA LYS A 6 -10.07 -5.40 11.53
C LYS A 6 -10.89 -6.62 11.12
N GLN A 7 -12.10 -6.75 11.64
CA GLN A 7 -13.00 -7.85 11.27
C GLN A 7 -13.44 -7.70 9.82
N ARG A 8 -13.84 -6.51 9.38
CA ARG A 8 -14.19 -6.21 7.98
C ARG A 8 -13.09 -6.64 7.00
N LEU A 9 -11.84 -6.28 7.29
CA LEU A 9 -10.69 -6.66 6.45
C LEU A 9 -10.48 -8.17 6.42
N LYS A 10 -10.66 -8.84 7.55
CA LYS A 10 -10.61 -10.30 7.65
C LYS A 10 -11.73 -10.97 6.83
N ASP A 11 -12.95 -10.48 6.93
CA ASP A 11 -14.11 -11.03 6.19
C ASP A 11 -13.95 -10.89 4.68
N LEU A 12 -13.43 -9.73 4.22
CA LEU A 12 -13.07 -9.52 2.82
C LEU A 12 -12.00 -10.51 2.35
N GLU A 13 -10.97 -10.76 3.16
CA GLU A 13 -9.92 -11.72 2.83
C GLU A 13 -10.47 -13.15 2.77
N ILE A 14 -11.34 -13.54 3.72
CA ILE A 14 -12.00 -14.85 3.72
C ILE A 14 -12.85 -15.03 2.46
N LYS A 15 -13.67 -14.02 2.11
CA LYS A 15 -14.49 -14.04 0.90
C LYS A 15 -13.62 -14.28 -0.34
N PHE A 16 -12.59 -13.46 -0.53
CA PHE A 16 -11.65 -13.60 -1.65
C PHE A 16 -10.98 -14.97 -1.71
N LYS A 17 -10.53 -15.50 -0.55
CA LYS A 17 -9.87 -16.80 -0.50
C LYS A 17 -10.82 -17.96 -0.76
N ARG A 18 -12.07 -17.87 -0.33
CA ARG A 18 -13.09 -18.88 -0.64
C ARG A 18 -13.40 -18.94 -2.13
N GLU A 19 -13.48 -17.80 -2.80
CA GLU A 19 -13.65 -17.75 -4.25
C GLU A 19 -12.46 -18.38 -4.98
N LYS A 20 -11.26 -18.14 -4.50
CA LYS A 20 -10.02 -18.68 -5.09
C LYS A 20 -9.77 -20.15 -4.76
N TYR A 21 -10.16 -20.60 -3.57
CA TYR A 21 -9.90 -21.94 -3.04
C TYR A 21 -11.20 -22.55 -2.47
N PRO A 22 -12.19 -22.88 -3.33
CA PRO A 22 -13.54 -23.27 -2.88
C PRO A 22 -13.58 -24.59 -2.08
N LEU A 23 -12.59 -25.45 -2.27
CA LEU A 23 -12.52 -26.75 -1.59
C LEU A 23 -11.81 -26.71 -0.23
N ILE A 24 -11.18 -25.58 0.14
CA ILE A 24 -10.48 -25.46 1.42
C ILE A 24 -11.45 -24.93 2.48
N PRO A 25 -11.68 -25.68 3.60
CA PRO A 25 -12.47 -25.16 4.71
C PRO A 25 -11.89 -23.86 5.27
N VAL A 26 -12.76 -22.97 5.77
CA VAL A 26 -12.35 -21.62 6.25
C VAL A 26 -11.29 -21.70 7.34
N ASP A 27 -11.36 -22.68 8.22
CA ASP A 27 -10.43 -22.87 9.35
C ASP A 27 -9.00 -23.20 8.91
N TYR A 28 -8.83 -23.69 7.69
CA TYR A 28 -7.52 -23.98 7.09
C TYR A 28 -7.00 -22.86 6.18
N LEU A 29 -7.74 -21.76 6.03
CA LEU A 29 -7.26 -20.63 5.27
C LEU A 29 -6.19 -19.86 6.07
N ALA A 30 -4.99 -19.75 5.51
CA ALA A 30 -3.92 -18.94 6.08
C ALA A 30 -4.26 -17.45 5.95
N LEU A 31 -4.87 -16.85 6.97
CA LEU A 31 -5.26 -15.45 6.98
C LEU A 31 -4.11 -14.52 7.37
N THR A 32 -4.09 -13.35 6.78
CA THR A 32 -3.09 -12.30 7.06
C THR A 32 -3.34 -11.65 8.42
N LYS A 33 -2.30 -11.54 9.23
CA LYS A 33 -2.34 -10.69 10.43
C LYS A 33 -2.08 -9.24 10.01
N PHE A 34 -3.16 -8.44 9.95
CA PHE A 34 -3.06 -7.02 9.65
C PHE A 34 -2.82 -6.20 10.91
N GLU A 35 -2.00 -5.15 10.78
CA GLU A 35 -1.72 -4.15 11.81
C GLU A 35 -1.50 -2.80 11.14
N ASP A 36 -1.60 -1.69 11.90
CA ASP A 36 -1.43 -0.33 11.40
C ASP A 36 -0.51 0.54 12.27
N LYS A 37 0.24 -0.10 13.19
CA LYS A 37 1.17 0.60 14.08
C LYS A 37 2.46 1.00 13.39
N THR A 38 2.83 0.29 12.32
CA THR A 38 4.02 0.57 11.52
C THR A 38 3.65 1.05 10.14
N ALA A 39 4.50 1.84 9.49
CA ALA A 39 4.27 2.29 8.12
C ALA A 39 4.08 1.11 7.15
N ASN A 40 4.89 0.05 7.31
CA ASN A 40 4.76 -1.16 6.50
C ASN A 40 3.44 -1.90 6.74
N GLY A 41 3.00 -2.01 7.99
CA GLY A 41 1.74 -2.64 8.36
C GLY A 41 0.55 -1.87 7.81
N LEU A 42 0.53 -0.55 8.00
CA LEU A 42 -0.51 0.33 7.48
C LEU A 42 -0.57 0.31 5.95
N THR A 43 0.59 0.39 5.26
CA THR A 43 0.67 0.26 3.80
C THR A 43 0.08 -1.07 3.31
N LYS A 44 0.44 -2.18 3.98
CA LYS A 44 -0.09 -3.51 3.65
C LYS A 44 -1.60 -3.59 3.87
N ALA A 45 -2.10 -3.08 4.99
CA ALA A 45 -3.53 -3.10 5.32
C ALA A 45 -4.34 -2.30 4.29
N ILE A 46 -3.93 -1.07 3.97
CA ILE A 46 -4.58 -0.20 2.98
C ILE A 46 -4.56 -0.84 1.59
N THR A 47 -3.40 -1.29 1.13
CA THR A 47 -3.27 -1.91 -0.20
C THR A 47 -4.16 -3.15 -0.33
N SER A 48 -4.19 -3.99 0.72
CA SER A 48 -5.04 -5.18 0.74
C SER A 48 -6.52 -4.82 0.76
N PHE A 49 -6.91 -3.83 1.57
CA PHE A 49 -8.30 -3.39 1.66
C PHE A 49 -8.84 -2.89 0.32
N ILE A 50 -8.07 -2.07 -0.40
CA ILE A 50 -8.44 -1.57 -1.73
C ILE A 50 -8.62 -2.74 -2.71
N LYS A 51 -7.67 -3.68 -2.75
CA LYS A 51 -7.73 -4.86 -3.64
C LYS A 51 -8.92 -5.76 -3.34
N LEU A 52 -9.17 -6.03 -2.06
CA LEU A 52 -10.28 -6.88 -1.61
C LEU A 52 -11.66 -6.25 -1.86
N ASN A 53 -11.73 -4.93 -2.03
CA ASN A 53 -12.92 -4.21 -2.50
C ASN A 53 -13.02 -4.13 -4.03
N GLY A 54 -12.18 -4.86 -4.79
CA GLY A 54 -12.25 -4.95 -6.25
C GLY A 54 -11.56 -3.84 -7.03
N TYR A 55 -10.74 -3.01 -6.37
CA TYR A 55 -9.98 -1.95 -7.01
C TYR A 55 -8.51 -2.32 -7.19
N GLN A 56 -7.84 -1.61 -8.09
CA GLN A 56 -6.39 -1.79 -8.28
C GLN A 56 -5.63 -0.99 -7.22
N ALA A 57 -4.60 -1.59 -6.62
CA ALA A 57 -3.64 -0.90 -5.77
C ALA A 57 -2.29 -1.64 -5.78
N GLU A 58 -1.23 -0.87 -5.68
CA GLU A 58 0.13 -1.41 -5.57
C GLU A 58 0.97 -0.54 -4.63
N ARG A 59 1.91 -1.17 -3.96
CA ARG A 59 2.92 -0.45 -3.20
C ARG A 59 4.00 0.05 -4.15
N ILE A 60 4.36 1.32 -4.03
CA ILE A 60 5.48 1.91 -4.76
C ILE A 60 6.75 1.75 -3.92
N ASN A 61 7.76 1.10 -4.49
CA ASN A 61 9.06 1.02 -3.85
C ASN A 61 9.92 2.22 -4.26
N THR A 62 10.11 3.14 -3.33
CA THR A 62 10.93 4.34 -3.52
C THR A 62 12.39 4.15 -3.10
N MET A 63 12.70 3.02 -2.46
CA MET A 63 14.05 2.71 -2.00
C MET A 63 14.87 2.03 -3.09
N GLY A 64 16.13 2.41 -3.21
CA GLY A 64 17.10 1.67 -4.01
C GLY A 64 17.33 0.27 -3.46
N VAL A 65 17.80 -0.63 -4.31
CA VAL A 65 18.11 -2.00 -3.94
C VAL A 65 19.62 -2.20 -3.93
N ALA A 66 20.13 -2.70 -2.81
CA ALA A 66 21.50 -3.19 -2.73
C ALA A 66 21.60 -4.53 -3.46
N ARG A 67 22.53 -4.64 -4.39
CA ARG A 67 22.82 -5.90 -5.12
C ARG A 67 24.26 -6.30 -4.89
N GLU A 68 24.47 -7.57 -4.59
CA GLU A 68 25.82 -8.14 -4.56
C GLU A 68 26.43 -8.09 -5.97
N LYS A 69 27.62 -7.49 -6.06
CA LYS A 69 28.45 -7.58 -7.25
C LYS A 69 29.27 -8.87 -7.15
N LYS A 70 28.97 -9.84 -8.02
CA LYS A 70 29.67 -11.13 -8.06
C LYS A 70 30.67 -11.16 -9.22
N ARG A 71 31.81 -11.75 -8.99
CA ARG A 71 32.78 -12.11 -10.01
C ARG A 71 32.29 -13.35 -10.75
N THR A 72 32.87 -13.66 -11.93
CA THR A 72 32.54 -14.84 -12.75
C THR A 72 32.68 -16.18 -12.02
N ASP A 73 33.53 -16.23 -10.99
CA ASP A 73 33.72 -17.39 -10.09
C ASP A 73 32.67 -17.48 -8.98
N GLY A 74 31.65 -16.56 -8.95
CA GLY A 74 30.60 -16.50 -7.96
C GLY A 74 30.96 -15.75 -6.67
N LYS A 75 32.21 -15.31 -6.51
CA LYS A 75 32.68 -14.63 -5.30
C LYS A 75 32.13 -13.21 -5.24
N VAL A 76 31.57 -12.83 -4.08
CA VAL A 76 31.09 -11.46 -3.85
C VAL A 76 32.30 -10.53 -3.72
N ILE A 77 32.35 -9.49 -4.58
CA ILE A 77 33.44 -8.51 -4.64
C ILE A 77 32.99 -7.10 -4.24
N GLY A 78 31.73 -6.93 -3.87
CA GLY A 78 31.20 -5.66 -3.40
C GLY A 78 29.68 -5.59 -3.46
N ILE A 79 29.14 -4.41 -3.08
CA ILE A 79 27.71 -4.10 -3.15
C ILE A 79 27.51 -2.92 -4.09
N THR A 80 26.59 -3.05 -5.02
CA THR A 80 26.16 -1.96 -5.92
C THR A 80 24.75 -1.53 -5.52
N TRP A 81 24.53 -0.24 -5.37
CA TRP A 81 23.20 0.34 -5.14
C TRP A 81 22.55 0.68 -6.49
N THR A 82 21.44 0.02 -6.78
CA THR A 82 20.58 0.42 -7.90
C THR A 82 19.53 1.40 -7.36
N LYS A 83 19.53 2.62 -7.86
CA LYS A 83 18.52 3.63 -7.51
C LYS A 83 17.13 3.13 -7.91
N SER A 84 16.10 3.49 -7.13
CA SER A 84 14.72 3.29 -7.55
C SER A 84 14.44 4.07 -8.83
N THR A 85 13.62 3.51 -9.71
CA THR A 85 13.10 4.17 -10.92
C THR A 85 11.86 5.03 -10.65
N SER A 86 11.34 5.01 -9.40
CA SER A 86 10.20 5.85 -9.02
C SER A 86 10.58 7.33 -8.98
N THR A 87 9.61 8.20 -9.26
CA THR A 87 9.77 9.65 -9.14
C THR A 87 10.09 10.03 -7.69
N LYS A 88 11.03 10.95 -7.49
CA LYS A 88 11.38 11.44 -6.15
C LYS A 88 10.14 12.05 -5.48
N GLY A 89 9.82 11.61 -4.28
CA GLY A 89 8.64 12.06 -3.54
C GLY A 89 7.36 11.31 -3.90
N SER A 90 7.42 10.25 -4.73
CA SER A 90 6.25 9.40 -4.99
C SER A 90 5.62 8.89 -3.70
N ALA A 91 4.29 8.82 -3.69
CA ALA A 91 3.53 8.23 -2.59
C ALA A 91 3.82 6.72 -2.42
N ASP A 92 3.55 6.19 -1.23
CA ASP A 92 3.80 4.78 -0.90
C ASP A 92 2.89 3.80 -1.64
N ILE A 93 1.66 4.23 -1.98
CA ILE A 93 0.66 3.41 -2.67
C ILE A 93 0.15 4.16 -3.90
N SER A 94 0.08 3.46 -5.02
CA SER A 94 -0.64 3.88 -6.21
C SER A 94 -1.88 3.02 -6.36
N ALA A 95 -3.04 3.64 -6.54
CA ALA A 95 -4.30 2.95 -6.72
C ALA A 95 -5.13 3.59 -7.84
N THR A 96 -6.03 2.78 -8.42
CA THR A 96 -7.10 3.25 -9.28
C THR A 96 -8.43 2.87 -8.65
N ILE A 97 -9.19 3.87 -8.22
CA ILE A 97 -10.46 3.69 -7.53
C ILE A 97 -11.53 4.47 -8.32
N ARG A 98 -12.58 3.76 -8.79
CA ARG A 98 -13.64 4.36 -9.63
C ARG A 98 -13.10 5.10 -10.86
N GLY A 99 -12.08 4.53 -11.51
CA GLY A 99 -11.47 5.11 -12.71
C GLY A 99 -10.56 6.30 -12.47
N ARG A 100 -10.36 6.74 -11.22
CA ARG A 100 -9.47 7.86 -10.89
C ARG A 100 -8.16 7.38 -10.28
N SER A 101 -7.08 8.07 -10.63
CA SER A 101 -5.76 7.86 -9.99
C SER A 101 -5.79 8.37 -8.55
N VAL A 102 -5.49 7.49 -7.60
CA VAL A 102 -5.40 7.82 -6.16
C VAL A 102 -4.00 7.49 -5.69
N LYS A 103 -3.31 8.48 -5.14
CA LYS A 103 -1.99 8.31 -4.54
C LYS A 103 -2.12 8.44 -3.02
N ILE A 104 -1.58 7.47 -2.28
CA ILE A 104 -1.71 7.43 -0.84
C ILE A 104 -0.32 7.42 -0.22
N GLU A 105 -0.01 8.46 0.51
CA GLU A 105 1.17 8.60 1.33
C GLU A 105 0.87 8.11 2.75
N VAL A 106 1.69 7.21 3.26
CA VAL A 106 1.54 6.66 4.62
C VAL A 106 2.46 7.41 5.57
N LYS A 107 1.87 7.97 6.62
CA LYS A 107 2.59 8.71 7.66
C LYS A 107 2.19 8.20 9.04
N VAL A 108 3.13 7.66 9.80
CA VAL A 108 2.86 7.18 11.16
C VAL A 108 3.53 8.09 12.20
N GLY A 109 2.89 8.22 13.36
CA GLY A 109 3.40 9.08 14.44
C GLY A 109 3.59 10.52 13.98
N ASN A 110 4.78 11.08 14.23
CA ASN A 110 5.14 12.48 13.93
C ASN A 110 5.74 12.67 12.52
N ASP A 111 5.65 11.66 11.66
CA ASP A 111 6.20 11.78 10.29
C ASP A 111 5.44 12.84 9.47
N ILE A 112 6.20 13.68 8.75
CA ILE A 112 5.69 14.78 7.93
C ILE A 112 6.11 14.61 6.47
N GLN A 113 5.39 15.25 5.57
CA GLN A 113 5.76 15.27 4.16
C GLN A 113 7.06 16.05 3.94
N SER A 114 7.95 15.48 3.13
CA SER A 114 9.10 16.18 2.59
C SER A 114 8.68 17.20 1.51
N PRO A 115 9.52 18.21 1.19
CA PRO A 115 9.24 19.12 0.07
C PRO A 115 9.02 18.40 -1.26
N ALA A 116 9.73 17.30 -1.52
CA ALA A 116 9.55 16.51 -2.72
C ALA A 116 8.17 15.82 -2.78
N GLN A 117 7.66 15.33 -1.62
CA GLN A 117 6.33 14.74 -1.53
C GLN A 117 5.23 15.79 -1.71
N LYS A 118 5.40 16.99 -1.17
CA LYS A 118 4.46 18.10 -1.40
C LYS A 118 4.38 18.46 -2.87
N LYS A 119 5.52 18.61 -3.53
CA LYS A 119 5.56 18.86 -4.98
C LYS A 119 4.87 17.76 -5.78
N TYR A 120 5.10 16.49 -5.42
CA TYR A 120 4.44 15.35 -6.07
C TYR A 120 2.93 15.38 -5.84
N GLN A 121 2.45 15.73 -4.65
CA GLN A 121 1.03 15.95 -4.36
C GLN A 121 0.43 17.01 -5.28
N ASP A 122 1.04 18.19 -5.36
CA ASP A 122 0.58 19.30 -6.21
C ASP A 122 0.48 18.89 -7.69
N ASP A 123 1.46 18.10 -8.17
CA ASP A 123 1.46 17.59 -9.54
C ASP A 123 0.32 16.62 -9.81
N ILE A 124 0.02 15.71 -8.85
CA ILE A 124 -1.09 14.75 -8.93
C ILE A 124 -2.45 15.45 -8.91
N GLU A 125 -2.66 16.38 -7.97
CA GLU A 125 -3.92 17.11 -7.81
C GLU A 125 -4.21 18.00 -9.02
N ARG A 126 -3.19 18.69 -9.55
CA ARG A 126 -3.28 19.50 -10.79
C ARG A 126 -3.64 18.65 -12.00
N ALA A 127 -3.19 17.39 -12.05
CA ALA A 127 -3.54 16.44 -13.11
C ALA A 127 -4.93 15.79 -12.94
N GLY A 128 -5.73 16.21 -11.93
CA GLY A 128 -7.06 15.67 -11.65
C GLY A 128 -7.06 14.36 -10.88
N GLY A 129 -5.91 13.91 -10.38
CA GLY A 129 -5.79 12.78 -9.47
C GLY A 129 -6.19 13.15 -8.04
N VAL A 130 -6.22 12.16 -7.17
CA VAL A 130 -6.46 12.32 -5.74
C VAL A 130 -5.18 11.99 -4.99
N TYR A 131 -4.80 12.83 -4.02
CA TYR A 131 -3.71 12.56 -3.11
C TYR A 131 -4.23 12.48 -1.68
N LEU A 132 -3.89 11.42 -0.95
CA LEU A 132 -4.33 11.19 0.42
C LEU A 132 -3.13 10.93 1.32
N ILE A 133 -3.12 11.55 2.50
CA ILE A 133 -2.18 11.19 3.57
C ILE A 133 -2.94 10.29 4.54
N ALA A 134 -2.52 9.02 4.62
CA ALA A 134 -3.09 8.04 5.53
C ALA A 134 -2.21 7.90 6.78
N ARG A 135 -2.77 8.23 7.95
CA ARG A 135 -2.08 8.10 9.24
C ARG A 135 -2.53 6.90 10.04
N GLU A 136 -3.78 6.50 9.86
CA GLU A 136 -4.44 5.39 10.55
C GLU A 136 -5.34 4.64 9.58
N PHE A 137 -5.52 3.35 9.81
CA PHE A 137 -6.36 2.54 8.95
C PHE A 137 -7.84 2.92 9.03
N ASP A 138 -8.31 3.27 10.22
CA ASP A 138 -9.72 3.60 10.45
C ASP A 138 -10.14 4.87 9.69
N SER A 139 -9.34 5.93 9.76
CA SER A 139 -9.56 7.18 9.00
C SER A 139 -9.52 6.95 7.49
N PHE A 140 -8.63 6.05 7.03
CA PHE A 140 -8.58 5.65 5.63
C PHE A 140 -9.87 4.94 5.20
N VAL A 141 -10.40 4.02 6.01
CA VAL A 141 -11.66 3.30 5.70
C VAL A 141 -12.84 4.27 5.62
N GLU A 142 -12.94 5.23 6.55
CA GLU A 142 -13.97 6.27 6.52
C GLU A 142 -13.89 7.12 5.24
N TRP A 143 -12.68 7.54 4.86
CA TRP A 143 -12.47 8.26 3.60
C TRP A 143 -12.86 7.40 2.40
N PHE A 144 -12.42 6.14 2.36
CA PHE A 144 -12.70 5.21 1.26
C PHE A 144 -14.20 5.01 1.08
N ASP A 145 -14.94 4.75 2.17
CA ASP A 145 -16.38 4.52 2.12
C ASP A 145 -17.15 5.74 1.62
N LYS A 146 -16.72 6.96 1.98
CA LYS A 146 -17.28 8.20 1.44
C LYS A 146 -16.93 8.37 -0.04
N TYR A 147 -15.67 8.10 -0.41
CA TYR A 147 -15.18 8.28 -1.76
C TYR A 147 -15.84 7.34 -2.77
N VAL A 148 -16.08 6.08 -2.41
CA VAL A 148 -16.72 5.11 -3.31
C VAL A 148 -18.24 5.28 -3.44
N LYS A 149 -18.89 6.06 -2.55
CA LYS A 149 -20.32 6.39 -2.61
C LYS A 149 -20.62 7.62 -3.47
N GLN A 150 -19.62 8.46 -3.75
CA GLN A 150 -19.77 9.62 -4.65
C GLN A 150 -19.86 9.19 -6.11
#